data_58b8a50838f40ae13cc450ef31d5b08a
#
_entry.id   58b8a50838f40ae13cc450ef31d5b08a
#
_cell.length_a   1.000
_cell.length_b   1.000
_cell.length_c   1.000
_cell.angle_alpha   90.00
_cell.angle_beta   90.00
_cell.angle_gamma   90.00
#
_symmetry.space_group_name_H-M   'P 1'
#
loop_
_entity.id
_entity.type
_entity.pdbx_description
1 polymer ?
#
loop_
_entity_poly.entity_id
_entity_poly.type
_entity_poly.pdbx_seq_one_letter_code
_entity_poly.pdbx_strand_id
1 'polypeptide(L)'
;MKFALFTTNLAGGGAEKALAKIASGLAARGHAVDFIVCEYAGNYPAPVGCRFHVLAARAGHGWLGKRRLAWRLNRWLAANPHDLLVSTLPFADEVAALARMPRHVCRIANTLSAEIARLPAAKAQRRAARYRGLYGALPLVAVSQGVANDLQTEFGIDADRVSVIANPFDFAAIRALAAEPCPQRPREPYILHVGRYAAQKRHDLLLAAFAQADLPQQLVLLTPPDAGLTALIARHGLQRRVVIADFQANPYPWMAGADLLVLCSDHEGLPNVLIEALACGTRVVSTDCPSGPREILGGELAQGLVPCNDANALAQAMRAALAAPKPAADLVVSALAPYGAEPALDAWEAIAAAK
;
A
#
# COMPACT_ATOMS: atom_id res chain seq x y z
N MET A 1 -15.59 21.40 -2.84
CA MET A 1 -14.35 21.73 -2.11
C MET A 1 -13.14 21.63 -3.03
N LYS A 2 -12.00 22.19 -2.62
CA LYS A 2 -10.76 22.16 -3.38
C LYS A 2 -9.70 21.37 -2.58
N PHE A 3 -9.17 20.31 -3.17
CA PHE A 3 -8.16 19.44 -2.56
C PHE A 3 -6.83 19.56 -3.27
N ALA A 4 -5.74 19.61 -2.53
CA ALA A 4 -4.40 19.39 -3.03
C ALA A 4 -3.86 18.08 -2.47
N LEU A 5 -3.53 17.12 -3.32
CA LEU A 5 -2.92 15.85 -2.94
C LEU A 5 -1.47 15.83 -3.40
N PHE A 6 -0.56 15.59 -2.46
CA PHE A 6 0.88 15.78 -2.69
C PHE A 6 1.68 14.53 -2.35
N THR A 7 2.55 14.12 -3.28
CA THR A 7 3.47 12.99 -3.06
C THR A 7 4.83 13.23 -3.73
N THR A 8 5.77 12.32 -3.50
CA THR A 8 7.11 12.45 -4.08
C THR A 8 7.10 12.28 -5.60
N ASN A 9 6.51 11.18 -6.08
CA ASN A 9 6.38 10.83 -7.50
C ASN A 9 5.30 9.75 -7.69
N LEU A 10 5.22 9.14 -8.87
CA LEU A 10 4.32 8.03 -9.20
C LEU A 10 5.10 6.75 -9.57
N ALA A 11 6.25 6.51 -8.92
CA ALA A 11 7.19 5.44 -9.30
C ALA A 11 6.78 4.01 -8.92
N GLY A 12 5.56 3.79 -8.42
CA GLY A 12 5.01 2.44 -8.33
C GLY A 12 4.94 1.87 -6.91
N GLY A 13 4.59 2.68 -5.92
CA GLY A 13 4.23 2.22 -4.57
C GLY A 13 2.71 2.09 -4.37
N GLY A 14 2.30 1.25 -3.41
CA GLY A 14 0.89 1.16 -3.01
C GLY A 14 0.34 2.44 -2.41
N ALA A 15 1.19 3.25 -1.77
CA ALA A 15 0.83 4.52 -1.16
C ALA A 15 0.44 5.56 -2.22
N GLU A 16 1.23 5.67 -3.28
CA GLU A 16 1.00 6.60 -4.40
C GLU A 16 -0.24 6.19 -5.20
N LYS A 17 -0.41 4.88 -5.47
CA LYS A 17 -1.61 4.34 -6.12
C LYS A 17 -2.88 4.64 -5.31
N ALA A 18 -2.82 4.48 -3.99
CA ALA A 18 -3.95 4.80 -3.11
C ALA A 18 -4.28 6.30 -3.10
N LEU A 19 -3.25 7.17 -3.03
CA LEU A 19 -3.46 8.62 -3.11
C LEU A 19 -4.09 9.04 -4.44
N ALA A 20 -3.66 8.43 -5.55
CA ALA A 20 -4.25 8.65 -6.87
C ALA A 20 -5.72 8.19 -6.94
N LYS A 21 -6.08 7.06 -6.31
CA LYS A 21 -7.48 6.62 -6.20
C LYS A 21 -8.33 7.60 -5.39
N ILE A 22 -7.82 8.11 -4.27
CA ILE A 22 -8.49 9.16 -3.47
C ILE A 22 -8.73 10.40 -4.33
N ALA A 23 -7.70 10.85 -5.06
CA ALA A 23 -7.80 12.01 -5.95
C ALA A 23 -8.89 11.84 -7.00
N SER A 24 -8.86 10.72 -7.74
CA SER A 24 -9.86 10.43 -8.78
C SER A 24 -11.27 10.28 -8.21
N GLY A 25 -11.42 9.67 -7.03
CA GLY A 25 -12.71 9.52 -6.35
C GLY A 25 -13.31 10.86 -5.95
N LEU A 26 -12.51 11.76 -5.34
CA LEU A 26 -12.94 13.12 -5.00
C LEU A 26 -13.30 13.94 -6.25
N ALA A 27 -12.53 13.81 -7.33
CA ALA A 27 -12.82 14.47 -8.60
C ALA A 27 -14.14 13.97 -9.21
N ALA A 28 -14.41 12.67 -9.15
CA ALA A 28 -15.67 12.06 -9.62
C ALA A 28 -16.90 12.55 -8.83
N ARG A 29 -16.71 12.95 -7.56
CA ARG A 29 -17.74 13.58 -6.73
C ARG A 29 -17.90 15.09 -6.98
N GLY A 30 -17.22 15.65 -7.99
CA GLY A 30 -17.34 17.05 -8.40
C GLY A 30 -16.46 18.02 -7.61
N HIS A 31 -15.48 17.52 -6.84
CA HIS A 31 -14.50 18.39 -6.19
C HIS A 31 -13.41 18.84 -7.15
N ALA A 32 -12.86 20.05 -6.93
CA ALA A 32 -11.66 20.48 -7.64
C ALA A 32 -10.43 19.83 -6.99
N VAL A 33 -9.70 19.02 -7.74
CA VAL A 33 -8.57 18.27 -7.21
C VAL A 33 -7.31 18.57 -8.00
N ASP A 34 -6.27 19.02 -7.28
CA ASP A 34 -4.92 19.16 -7.80
C ASP A 34 -4.05 18.04 -7.26
N PHE A 35 -3.45 17.26 -8.16
CA PHE A 35 -2.49 16.22 -7.81
C PHE A 35 -1.08 16.71 -8.09
N ILE A 36 -0.27 16.84 -7.06
CA ILE A 36 1.02 17.49 -7.09
C ILE A 36 2.10 16.45 -6.80
N VAL A 37 3.17 16.46 -7.60
CA VAL A 37 4.36 15.61 -7.35
C VAL A 37 5.61 16.48 -7.24
N CYS A 38 6.57 16.04 -6.41
CA CYS A 38 7.87 16.70 -6.34
C CYS A 38 8.60 16.65 -7.67
N GLU A 39 8.59 15.46 -8.31
CA GLU A 39 9.17 15.23 -9.65
C GLU A 39 8.33 14.21 -10.40
N TYR A 40 8.37 14.27 -11.72
CA TYR A 40 7.71 13.27 -12.55
C TYR A 40 8.67 12.09 -12.79
N ALA A 41 8.43 11.04 -12.04
CA ALA A 41 9.03 9.73 -12.27
C ALA A 41 7.97 8.68 -11.93
N GLY A 42 7.74 7.73 -12.82
CA GLY A 42 6.88 6.65 -12.44
C GLY A 42 6.12 5.94 -13.56
N ASN A 43 5.52 4.81 -13.13
CA ASN A 43 4.81 3.86 -13.99
C ASN A 43 3.29 4.02 -13.91
N TYR A 44 2.79 4.88 -13.01
CA TYR A 44 1.35 5.14 -12.91
C TYR A 44 0.95 6.38 -13.69
N PRO A 45 -0.21 6.34 -14.38
CA PRO A 45 -0.76 7.52 -15.02
C PRO A 45 -1.19 8.58 -13.98
N ALA A 46 -1.32 9.82 -14.44
CA ALA A 46 -1.93 10.87 -13.63
C ALA A 46 -3.38 10.50 -13.25
N PRO A 47 -3.86 10.86 -12.04
CA PRO A 47 -5.22 10.56 -11.61
C PRO A 47 -6.26 11.19 -12.55
N VAL A 48 -7.32 10.43 -12.83
CA VAL A 48 -8.39 10.86 -13.73
C VAL A 48 -9.22 11.99 -13.08
N GLY A 49 -9.58 13.00 -13.88
CA GLY A 49 -10.38 14.14 -13.42
C GLY A 49 -9.63 15.17 -12.58
N CYS A 50 -8.31 15.01 -12.38
CA CYS A 50 -7.48 15.89 -11.57
C CYS A 50 -6.59 16.78 -12.46
N ARG A 51 -6.26 17.98 -11.95
CA ARG A 51 -5.17 18.77 -12.53
C ARG A 51 -3.84 18.25 -12.00
N PHE A 52 -2.92 17.91 -12.89
CA PHE A 52 -1.63 17.32 -12.52
C PHE A 52 -0.49 18.35 -12.57
N HIS A 53 0.29 18.45 -11.49
CA HIS A 53 1.38 19.42 -11.36
C HIS A 53 2.68 18.78 -10.92
N VAL A 54 3.79 19.23 -11.55
CA VAL A 54 5.14 18.78 -11.24
C VAL A 54 5.94 19.97 -10.72
N LEU A 55 6.45 19.89 -9.48
CA LEU A 55 7.17 20.99 -8.87
C LEU A 55 8.59 21.19 -9.42
N ALA A 56 9.26 20.11 -9.81
CA ALA A 56 10.63 20.16 -10.32
C ALA A 56 10.91 19.03 -11.32
N ALA A 57 11.80 19.25 -12.28
CA ALA A 57 12.28 18.20 -13.17
C ALA A 57 13.05 17.10 -12.41
N ARG A 58 13.77 17.49 -11.34
CA ARG A 58 14.41 16.56 -10.38
C ARG A 58 14.25 17.10 -8.98
N ALA A 59 13.83 16.22 -8.06
CA ALA A 59 13.73 16.52 -6.64
C ALA A 59 15.10 16.41 -5.98
N GLY A 60 15.57 17.50 -5.39
CA GLY A 60 16.77 17.47 -4.55
C GLY A 60 16.42 16.88 -3.17
N HIS A 61 17.03 15.75 -2.80
CA HIS A 61 16.74 15.06 -1.53
C HIS A 61 17.45 15.65 -0.29
N GLY A 62 18.45 16.51 -0.49
CA GLY A 62 19.14 17.20 0.60
C GLY A 62 18.31 18.33 1.22
N TRP A 63 18.83 18.92 2.31
CA TRP A 63 18.16 20.00 3.03
C TRP A 63 17.79 21.21 2.14
N LEU A 64 18.73 21.69 1.31
CA LEU A 64 18.46 22.78 0.37
C LEU A 64 17.40 22.41 -0.68
N GLY A 65 17.45 21.17 -1.19
CA GLY A 65 16.48 20.67 -2.14
C GLY A 65 15.05 20.70 -1.57
N LYS A 66 14.86 20.22 -0.33
CA LYS A 66 13.56 20.25 0.35
C LYS A 66 13.05 21.67 0.55
N ARG A 67 13.90 22.61 0.99
CA ARG A 67 13.50 24.02 1.15
C ARG A 67 13.09 24.66 -0.19
N ARG A 68 13.80 24.33 -1.27
CA ARG A 68 13.45 24.81 -2.62
C ARG A 68 12.11 24.23 -3.09
N LEU A 69 11.86 22.95 -2.85
CA LEU A 69 10.58 22.33 -3.16
C LEU A 69 9.45 22.92 -2.30
N ALA A 70 9.68 23.12 -1.01
CA ALA A 70 8.71 23.75 -0.11
C ALA A 70 8.37 25.18 -0.53
N TRP A 71 9.37 25.97 -0.95
CA TRP A 71 9.14 27.32 -1.50
C TRP A 71 8.28 27.28 -2.78
N ARG A 72 8.57 26.33 -3.70
CA ARG A 72 7.78 26.16 -4.92
C ARG A 72 6.35 25.73 -4.61
N LEU A 73 6.18 24.77 -3.70
CA LEU A 73 4.87 24.31 -3.25
C LEU A 73 4.08 25.46 -2.61
N ASN A 74 4.68 26.20 -1.70
CA ASN A 74 4.06 27.34 -1.04
C ASN A 74 3.61 28.41 -2.06
N ARG A 75 4.51 28.79 -2.98
CA ARG A 75 4.19 29.76 -4.04
C ARG A 75 3.04 29.27 -4.93
N TRP A 76 3.01 27.98 -5.27
CA TRP A 76 1.96 27.41 -6.08
C TRP A 76 0.63 27.39 -5.33
N LEU A 77 0.60 26.94 -4.07
CA LEU A 77 -0.59 26.91 -3.22
C LEU A 77 -1.13 28.31 -2.91
N ALA A 78 -0.27 29.31 -2.74
CA ALA A 78 -0.69 30.70 -2.55
C ALA A 78 -1.44 31.25 -3.79
N ALA A 79 -1.04 30.84 -4.99
CA ALA A 79 -1.74 31.19 -6.23
C ALA A 79 -2.98 30.31 -6.49
N ASN A 80 -3.09 29.17 -5.83
CA ASN A 80 -4.17 28.18 -5.99
C ASN A 80 -4.67 27.78 -4.60
N PRO A 81 -5.51 28.56 -3.93
CA PRO A 81 -5.98 28.25 -2.58
C PRO A 81 -6.83 26.98 -2.55
N HIS A 82 -6.61 26.14 -1.52
CA HIS A 82 -7.26 24.85 -1.30
C HIS A 82 -7.85 24.77 0.11
N ASP A 83 -8.90 23.97 0.25
CA ASP A 83 -9.55 23.69 1.53
C ASP A 83 -8.74 22.70 2.36
N LEU A 84 -7.99 21.78 1.71
CA LEU A 84 -7.15 20.78 2.36
C LEU A 84 -5.94 20.41 1.50
N LEU A 85 -4.75 20.36 2.12
CA LEU A 85 -3.55 19.72 1.57
C LEU A 85 -3.36 18.36 2.25
N VAL A 86 -3.33 17.29 1.45
CA VAL A 86 -3.00 15.94 1.91
C VAL A 86 -1.64 15.54 1.34
N SER A 87 -0.66 15.28 2.20
CA SER A 87 0.61 14.72 1.76
C SER A 87 0.73 13.23 2.13
N THR A 88 1.54 12.49 1.40
CA THR A 88 1.87 11.09 1.73
C THR A 88 3.32 10.79 1.40
N LEU A 89 3.93 9.92 2.18
CA LEU A 89 5.35 9.55 2.21
C LEU A 89 6.24 10.59 2.90
N PRO A 90 7.19 10.14 3.74
CA PRO A 90 7.95 11.02 4.64
C PRO A 90 8.69 12.17 3.95
N PHE A 91 9.14 11.99 2.70
CA PHE A 91 9.80 13.06 1.97
C PHE A 91 8.83 14.18 1.58
N ALA A 92 7.66 13.82 1.05
CA ALA A 92 6.63 14.78 0.68
C ALA A 92 6.03 15.46 1.92
N ASP A 93 5.82 14.68 3.02
CA ASP A 93 5.33 15.23 4.29
C ASP A 93 6.25 16.31 4.84
N GLU A 94 7.57 16.11 4.78
CA GLU A 94 8.53 17.11 5.21
C GLU A 94 8.54 18.35 4.31
N VAL A 95 8.42 18.18 3.01
CA VAL A 95 8.33 19.31 2.07
C VAL A 95 7.07 20.11 2.34
N ALA A 96 5.93 19.45 2.55
CA ALA A 96 4.66 20.09 2.85
C ALA A 96 4.68 20.81 4.22
N ALA A 97 5.25 20.20 5.25
CA ALA A 97 5.42 20.81 6.56
C ALA A 97 6.28 22.07 6.51
N LEU A 98 7.36 22.06 5.72
CA LEU A 98 8.20 23.25 5.49
C LEU A 98 7.48 24.36 4.73
N ALA A 99 6.49 24.03 3.91
CA ALA A 99 5.65 25.03 3.21
C ALA A 99 4.65 25.73 4.15
N ARG A 100 4.41 25.21 5.37
CA ARG A 100 3.58 25.79 6.43
C ARG A 100 2.15 26.12 6.00
N MET A 101 1.51 25.19 5.31
CA MET A 101 0.12 25.37 4.92
C MET A 101 -0.81 25.22 6.12
N PRO A 102 -1.82 26.10 6.27
CA PRO A 102 -2.69 26.12 7.46
C PRO A 102 -3.55 24.85 7.61
N ARG A 103 -3.88 24.18 6.51
CA ARG A 103 -4.74 22.97 6.51
C ARG A 103 -4.01 21.84 5.83
N HIS A 104 -3.00 21.30 6.49
CA HIS A 104 -2.17 20.21 6.03
C HIS A 104 -2.37 18.98 6.91
N VAL A 105 -2.63 17.84 6.27
CA VAL A 105 -2.77 16.53 6.87
C VAL A 105 -1.75 15.56 6.23
N CYS A 106 -1.00 14.82 7.06
CA CYS A 106 -0.11 13.77 6.56
C CYS A 106 -0.82 12.43 6.58
N ARG A 107 -0.88 11.76 5.42
CA ARG A 107 -1.41 10.42 5.30
C ARG A 107 -0.28 9.39 5.47
N ILE A 108 -0.34 8.63 6.56
CA ILE A 108 0.68 7.63 6.92
C ILE A 108 0.27 6.27 6.37
N ALA A 109 1.06 5.77 5.43
CA ALA A 109 0.71 4.61 4.60
C ALA A 109 1.47 3.31 4.96
N ASN A 110 2.29 3.33 6.01
CA ASN A 110 3.09 2.18 6.45
C ASN A 110 3.34 2.23 7.97
N THR A 111 3.71 1.09 8.58
CA THR A 111 4.16 1.01 9.98
C THR A 111 5.55 1.60 10.09
N LEU A 112 5.65 2.80 10.66
CA LEU A 112 6.90 3.57 10.68
C LEU A 112 7.94 2.98 11.63
N SER A 113 7.53 2.43 12.77
CA SER A 113 8.43 1.78 13.74
C SER A 113 9.12 0.56 13.12
N ALA A 114 8.37 -0.28 12.42
CA ALA A 114 8.89 -1.47 11.75
C ALA A 114 9.85 -1.12 10.59
N GLU A 115 9.57 -0.04 9.86
CA GLU A 115 10.48 0.48 8.84
C GLU A 115 11.80 0.96 9.46
N ILE A 116 11.73 1.66 10.60
CA ILE A 116 12.89 2.17 11.33
C ILE A 116 13.71 1.03 11.96
N ALA A 117 13.07 0.01 12.51
CA ALA A 117 13.73 -1.12 13.17
C ALA A 117 14.74 -1.86 12.28
N ARG A 118 14.62 -1.73 10.95
CA ARG A 118 15.56 -2.29 9.97
C ARG A 118 16.84 -1.46 9.79
N LEU A 119 16.89 -0.28 10.37
CA LEU A 119 18.06 0.60 10.28
C LEU A 119 19.07 0.30 11.38
N PRO A 120 20.37 0.58 11.16
CA PRO A 120 21.35 0.60 12.26
C PRO A 120 20.89 1.53 13.39
N ALA A 121 21.15 1.15 14.65
CA ALA A 121 20.60 1.78 15.85
C ALA A 121 20.69 3.32 15.85
N ALA A 122 21.86 3.88 15.53
CA ALA A 122 22.05 5.35 15.47
C ALA A 122 21.19 6.02 14.38
N LYS A 123 20.97 5.35 13.23
CA LYS A 123 20.08 5.85 12.17
C LYS A 123 18.62 5.71 12.59
N ALA A 124 18.27 4.62 13.26
CA ALA A 124 16.92 4.38 13.79
C ALA A 124 16.52 5.47 14.77
N GLN A 125 17.35 5.76 15.75
CA GLN A 125 17.11 6.82 16.74
C GLN A 125 16.92 8.21 16.10
N ARG A 126 17.80 8.58 15.15
CA ARG A 126 17.68 9.86 14.42
C ARG A 126 16.39 9.92 13.58
N ARG A 127 16.02 8.81 12.96
CA ARG A 127 14.80 8.74 12.14
C ARG A 127 13.56 8.82 13.05
N ALA A 128 13.55 8.13 14.19
CA ALA A 128 12.46 8.19 15.17
C ALA A 128 12.29 9.60 15.72
N ALA A 129 13.38 10.26 16.15
CA ALA A 129 13.33 11.65 16.61
C ALA A 129 12.79 12.60 15.55
N ARG A 130 13.20 12.42 14.30
CA ARG A 130 12.71 13.22 13.16
C ARG A 130 11.20 13.02 12.93
N TYR A 131 10.70 11.77 13.02
CA TYR A 131 9.29 11.48 12.83
C TYR A 131 8.44 12.03 13.99
N ARG A 132 8.92 11.91 15.25
CA ARG A 132 8.25 12.57 16.38
C ARG A 132 8.12 14.08 16.19
N GLY A 133 9.20 14.74 15.75
CA GLY A 133 9.19 16.19 15.48
C GLY A 133 8.27 16.60 14.32
N LEU A 134 8.23 15.79 13.24
CA LEU A 134 7.41 16.07 12.08
C LEU A 134 5.92 15.81 12.37
N TYR A 135 5.62 14.60 12.79
CA TYR A 135 4.25 14.11 12.92
C TYR A 135 3.56 14.52 14.22
N GLY A 136 4.34 14.79 15.29
CA GLY A 136 3.77 15.29 16.55
C GLY A 136 3.12 16.68 16.47
N ALA A 137 3.41 17.47 15.43
CA ALA A 137 2.89 18.81 15.25
C ALA A 137 1.73 18.89 14.24
N LEU A 138 1.38 17.81 13.54
CA LEU A 138 0.45 17.81 12.41
C LEU A 138 -0.74 16.88 12.66
N PRO A 139 -1.91 17.16 12.10
CA PRO A 139 -2.99 16.20 11.97
C PRO A 139 -2.54 15.04 11.04
N LEU A 140 -2.88 13.81 11.43
CA LEU A 140 -2.50 12.60 10.71
C LEU A 140 -3.72 11.80 10.29
N VAL A 141 -3.61 11.14 9.15
CA VAL A 141 -4.52 10.07 8.73
C VAL A 141 -3.72 8.78 8.58
N ALA A 142 -3.99 7.82 9.44
CA ALA A 142 -3.48 6.46 9.34
C ALA A 142 -4.35 5.63 8.40
N VAL A 143 -3.72 4.75 7.60
CA VAL A 143 -4.45 3.90 6.62
C VAL A 143 -5.10 2.68 7.26
N SER A 144 -4.81 2.41 8.54
CA SER A 144 -5.33 1.29 9.32
C SER A 144 -5.24 1.59 10.81
N GLN A 145 -5.97 0.86 11.64
CA GLN A 145 -5.88 0.99 13.10
C GLN A 145 -4.50 0.61 13.61
N GLY A 146 -3.86 -0.39 13.01
CA GLY A 146 -2.49 -0.78 13.38
C GLY A 146 -1.48 0.33 13.14
N VAL A 147 -1.60 1.10 12.04
CA VAL A 147 -0.75 2.28 11.81
C VAL A 147 -1.05 3.38 12.82
N ALA A 148 -2.32 3.61 13.18
CA ALA A 148 -2.67 4.58 14.21
C ALA A 148 -2.07 4.18 15.58
N ASN A 149 -2.16 2.92 15.95
CA ASN A 149 -1.57 2.38 17.18
C ASN A 149 -0.04 2.55 17.17
N ASP A 150 0.63 2.25 16.06
CA ASP A 150 2.09 2.46 15.89
C ASP A 150 2.49 3.92 16.14
N LEU A 151 1.73 4.86 15.59
CA LEU A 151 1.99 6.30 15.79
C LEU A 151 1.84 6.70 17.26
N GLN A 152 0.83 6.18 17.95
CA GLN A 152 0.57 6.49 19.36
C GLN A 152 1.60 5.83 20.28
N THR A 153 1.86 4.54 20.13
CA THR A 153 2.70 3.76 21.05
C THR A 153 4.20 3.99 20.84
N GLU A 154 4.65 4.03 19.58
CA GLU A 154 6.08 4.10 19.25
C GLU A 154 6.60 5.54 19.09
N PHE A 155 5.71 6.47 18.72
CA PHE A 155 6.09 7.86 18.49
C PHE A 155 5.48 8.84 19.50
N GLY A 156 4.55 8.39 20.35
CA GLY A 156 3.90 9.23 21.36
C GLY A 156 3.01 10.31 20.75
N ILE A 157 2.39 10.03 19.60
CA ILE A 157 1.45 10.95 18.95
C ILE A 157 0.10 10.86 19.67
N ASP A 158 -0.48 12.01 20.02
CA ASP A 158 -1.77 12.07 20.67
C ASP A 158 -2.88 11.47 19.79
N ALA A 159 -3.76 10.67 20.40
CA ALA A 159 -4.83 9.97 19.70
C ALA A 159 -5.81 10.89 18.96
N ASP A 160 -6.07 12.06 19.51
CA ASP A 160 -6.95 13.09 18.93
C ASP A 160 -6.40 13.72 17.64
N ARG A 161 -5.11 13.54 17.37
CA ARG A 161 -4.44 13.97 16.13
C ARG A 161 -4.44 12.94 15.03
N VAL A 162 -4.87 11.70 15.30
CA VAL A 162 -4.80 10.59 14.36
C VAL A 162 -6.20 10.11 14.01
N SER A 163 -6.64 10.39 12.80
CA SER A 163 -7.83 9.76 12.23
C SER A 163 -7.45 8.50 11.46
N VAL A 164 -8.37 7.53 11.37
CA VAL A 164 -8.16 6.32 10.56
C VAL A 164 -9.05 6.39 9.33
N ILE A 165 -8.44 6.41 8.14
CA ILE A 165 -9.16 6.34 6.86
C ILE A 165 -8.47 5.31 5.98
N ALA A 166 -9.14 4.21 5.70
CA ALA A 166 -8.65 3.16 4.84
C ALA A 166 -8.48 3.63 3.39
N ASN A 167 -7.73 2.87 2.60
CA ASN A 167 -7.64 3.12 1.16
C ASN A 167 -8.99 2.84 0.49
N PRO A 168 -9.44 3.66 -0.47
CA PRO A 168 -10.69 3.45 -1.17
C PRO A 168 -10.56 2.32 -2.22
N PHE A 169 -11.53 1.41 -2.24
CA PHE A 169 -11.64 0.37 -3.26
C PHE A 169 -13.00 0.44 -3.95
N ASP A 170 -12.96 0.55 -5.28
CA ASP A 170 -14.13 0.31 -6.13
C ASP A 170 -14.17 -1.18 -6.49
N PHE A 171 -14.93 -1.95 -5.73
CA PHE A 171 -15.04 -3.40 -5.91
C PHE A 171 -15.73 -3.77 -7.22
N ALA A 172 -16.61 -2.93 -7.76
CA ALA A 172 -17.24 -3.16 -9.05
C ALA A 172 -16.21 -3.02 -10.19
N ALA A 173 -15.42 -1.96 -10.15
CA ALA A 173 -14.34 -1.76 -11.11
C ALA A 173 -13.26 -2.86 -11.00
N ILE A 174 -12.91 -3.30 -9.79
CA ILE A 174 -11.96 -4.43 -9.60
C ILE A 174 -12.48 -5.69 -10.27
N ARG A 175 -13.75 -6.05 -10.05
CA ARG A 175 -14.36 -7.24 -10.68
C ARG A 175 -14.46 -7.11 -12.19
N ALA A 176 -14.79 -5.94 -12.72
CA ALA A 176 -14.81 -5.69 -14.16
C ALA A 176 -13.43 -5.87 -14.78
N LEU A 177 -12.40 -5.27 -14.19
CA LEU A 177 -11.00 -5.41 -14.62
C LEU A 177 -10.48 -6.85 -14.48
N ALA A 178 -10.95 -7.61 -13.48
CA ALA A 178 -10.58 -9.01 -13.27
C ALA A 178 -11.14 -9.94 -14.37
N ALA A 179 -12.23 -9.54 -15.02
CA ALA A 179 -12.83 -10.28 -16.12
C ALA A 179 -12.17 -10.01 -17.49
N GLU A 180 -11.23 -9.08 -17.56
CA GLU A 180 -10.50 -8.78 -18.79
C GLU A 180 -9.65 -9.98 -19.27
N PRO A 181 -9.54 -10.20 -20.59
CA PRO A 181 -8.67 -11.24 -21.14
C PRO A 181 -7.20 -11.05 -20.71
N CYS A 182 -6.57 -12.13 -20.25
CA CYS A 182 -5.17 -12.13 -19.84
C CYS A 182 -4.44 -13.35 -20.42
N PRO A 183 -4.04 -13.32 -21.70
CA PRO A 183 -3.43 -14.46 -22.36
C PRO A 183 -2.05 -14.85 -21.81
N GLN A 184 -1.37 -13.92 -21.09
CA GLN A 184 -0.07 -14.16 -20.45
C GLN A 184 -0.18 -14.97 -19.16
N ARG A 185 -1.38 -15.07 -18.58
CA ARG A 185 -1.62 -15.83 -17.35
C ARG A 185 -1.41 -17.33 -17.61
N PRO A 186 -0.76 -18.07 -16.69
CA PRO A 186 -0.67 -19.52 -16.78
C PRO A 186 -2.05 -20.18 -16.91
N ARG A 187 -2.16 -21.21 -17.72
CA ARG A 187 -3.37 -22.06 -17.80
C ARG A 187 -3.41 -23.08 -16.66
N GLU A 188 -2.23 -23.48 -16.21
CA GLU A 188 -2.07 -24.40 -15.08
C GLU A 188 -2.40 -23.73 -13.75
N PRO A 189 -2.86 -24.48 -12.74
CA PRO A 189 -3.11 -23.97 -11.39
C PRO A 189 -1.89 -23.27 -10.79
N TYR A 190 -2.08 -22.12 -10.14
CA TYR A 190 -0.96 -21.37 -9.58
C TYR A 190 -1.32 -20.63 -8.29
N ILE A 191 -0.27 -20.43 -7.49
CA ILE A 191 -0.26 -19.56 -6.31
C ILE A 191 0.34 -18.22 -6.74
N LEU A 192 -0.24 -17.13 -6.29
CA LEU A 192 0.15 -15.77 -6.68
C LEU A 192 0.81 -15.00 -5.52
N HIS A 193 1.88 -14.29 -5.82
CA HIS A 193 2.41 -13.22 -4.96
C HIS A 193 2.53 -11.93 -5.77
N VAL A 194 2.06 -10.83 -5.19
CA VAL A 194 2.09 -9.50 -5.83
C VAL A 194 2.86 -8.54 -4.93
N GLY A 195 4.04 -8.10 -5.37
CA GLY A 195 4.85 -7.19 -4.60
C GLY A 195 6.25 -7.04 -5.15
N ARG A 196 6.85 -5.85 -4.99
CA ARG A 196 8.23 -5.59 -5.41
C ARG A 196 9.20 -6.51 -4.69
N TYR A 197 10.27 -6.92 -5.36
CA TYR A 197 11.38 -7.61 -4.70
C TYR A 197 12.08 -6.64 -3.74
N ALA A 198 11.69 -6.73 -2.47
CA ALA A 198 12.19 -5.90 -1.40
C ALA A 198 12.26 -6.72 -0.10
N ALA A 199 13.20 -6.39 0.77
CA ALA A 199 13.40 -7.10 2.03
C ALA A 199 12.12 -7.17 2.89
N GLN A 200 11.28 -6.13 2.87
CA GLN A 200 9.98 -6.10 3.55
C GLN A 200 9.03 -7.21 3.09
N LYS A 201 9.05 -7.55 1.80
CA LYS A 201 8.11 -8.50 1.18
C LYS A 201 8.52 -9.97 1.34
N ARG A 202 9.71 -10.24 1.92
CA ARG A 202 10.16 -11.56 2.34
C ARG A 202 9.98 -12.67 1.29
N HIS A 203 10.44 -12.41 0.08
CA HIS A 203 10.45 -13.45 -0.97
C HIS A 203 11.28 -14.68 -0.56
N ASP A 204 12.26 -14.51 0.33
CA ASP A 204 13.02 -15.60 0.95
C ASP A 204 12.11 -16.54 1.75
N LEU A 205 11.23 -15.97 2.59
CA LEU A 205 10.25 -16.74 3.38
C LEU A 205 9.24 -17.44 2.47
N LEU A 206 8.74 -16.73 1.45
CA LEU A 206 7.80 -17.29 0.47
C LEU A 206 8.37 -18.50 -0.25
N LEU A 207 9.58 -18.37 -0.79
CA LEU A 207 10.22 -19.45 -1.54
C LEU A 207 10.56 -20.66 -0.65
N ALA A 208 11.01 -20.42 0.59
CA ALA A 208 11.24 -21.48 1.57
C ALA A 208 9.93 -22.22 1.90
N ALA A 209 8.85 -21.46 2.18
CA ALA A 209 7.54 -22.06 2.45
C ALA A 209 6.97 -22.82 1.25
N PHE A 210 7.10 -22.27 0.04
CA PHE A 210 6.63 -22.92 -1.18
C PHE A 210 7.38 -24.21 -1.48
N ALA A 211 8.71 -24.25 -1.28
CA ALA A 211 9.50 -25.48 -1.39
C ALA A 211 9.05 -26.56 -0.40
N GLN A 212 8.78 -26.17 0.87
CA GLN A 212 8.33 -27.08 1.92
C GLN A 212 6.87 -27.54 1.74
N ALA A 213 6.04 -26.70 1.12
CA ALA A 213 4.63 -27.02 0.90
C ALA A 213 4.43 -28.16 -0.09
N ASP A 214 5.36 -28.37 -1.01
CA ASP A 214 5.36 -29.43 -2.04
C ASP A 214 4.00 -29.54 -2.78
N LEU A 215 3.48 -28.41 -3.18
CA LEU A 215 2.17 -28.29 -3.84
C LEU A 215 2.31 -28.48 -5.35
N PRO A 216 1.30 -29.00 -6.07
CA PRO A 216 1.37 -29.18 -7.52
C PRO A 216 1.35 -27.86 -8.30
N GLN A 217 0.85 -26.78 -7.73
CA GLN A 217 0.75 -25.47 -8.35
C GLN A 217 2.12 -24.88 -8.70
N GLN A 218 2.15 -23.99 -9.68
CA GLN A 218 3.27 -23.08 -9.89
C GLN A 218 3.17 -21.87 -8.93
N LEU A 219 4.28 -21.23 -8.63
CA LEU A 219 4.32 -19.95 -7.94
C LEU A 219 4.54 -18.83 -8.98
N VAL A 220 3.62 -17.92 -9.06
CA VAL A 220 3.70 -16.73 -9.93
C VAL A 220 4.01 -15.50 -9.10
N LEU A 221 5.04 -14.76 -9.51
CA LEU A 221 5.47 -13.52 -8.87
C LEU A 221 5.20 -12.35 -9.81
N LEU A 222 4.25 -11.47 -9.46
CA LEU A 222 4.08 -10.20 -10.16
C LEU A 222 5.06 -9.18 -9.55
N THR A 223 6.27 -9.21 -10.06
CA THR A 223 7.39 -8.32 -9.68
C THR A 223 8.33 -8.17 -10.86
N PRO A 224 8.96 -7.00 -11.04
CA PRO A 224 9.99 -6.85 -12.06
C PRO A 224 11.12 -7.89 -11.89
N PRO A 225 11.71 -8.36 -12.99
CA PRO A 225 12.87 -9.25 -12.94
C PRO A 225 14.02 -8.64 -12.14
N ASP A 226 14.63 -9.45 -11.27
CA ASP A 226 15.78 -9.06 -10.45
C ASP A 226 16.78 -10.21 -10.35
N ALA A 227 18.07 -9.94 -10.48
CA ALA A 227 19.12 -10.95 -10.44
C ALA A 227 19.22 -11.63 -9.06
N GLY A 228 18.99 -10.87 -7.96
CA GLY A 228 18.97 -11.42 -6.61
C GLY A 228 17.79 -12.37 -6.39
N LEU A 229 16.61 -12.03 -6.93
CA LEU A 229 15.43 -12.88 -6.90
C LEU A 229 15.67 -14.17 -7.70
N THR A 230 16.24 -14.07 -8.90
CA THR A 230 16.58 -15.24 -9.73
C THR A 230 17.57 -16.16 -9.02
N ALA A 231 18.61 -15.60 -8.40
CA ALA A 231 19.56 -16.38 -7.61
C ALA A 231 18.90 -17.02 -6.37
N LEU A 232 17.95 -16.33 -5.75
CA LEU A 232 17.19 -16.86 -4.61
C LEU A 232 16.32 -18.05 -5.02
N ILE A 233 15.61 -17.96 -6.13
CA ILE A 233 14.81 -19.07 -6.72
C ILE A 233 15.71 -20.27 -7.01
N ALA A 234 16.88 -20.04 -7.59
CA ALA A 234 17.84 -21.10 -7.90
C ALA A 234 18.37 -21.82 -6.64
N ARG A 235 18.64 -21.07 -5.55
CA ARG A 235 19.08 -21.67 -4.26
C ARG A 235 18.04 -22.62 -3.66
N HIS A 236 16.75 -22.40 -3.93
CA HIS A 236 15.68 -23.30 -3.50
C HIS A 236 15.36 -24.41 -4.50
N GLY A 237 16.06 -24.50 -5.65
CA GLY A 237 15.80 -25.50 -6.69
C GLY A 237 14.46 -25.32 -7.41
N LEU A 238 13.91 -24.10 -7.41
CA LEU A 238 12.53 -23.81 -7.86
C LEU A 238 12.44 -23.23 -9.28
N GLN A 239 13.51 -23.28 -10.08
CA GLN A 239 13.58 -22.61 -11.40
C GLN A 239 12.48 -23.05 -12.38
N ARG A 240 12.00 -24.30 -12.25
CA ARG A 240 10.93 -24.85 -13.11
C ARG A 240 9.52 -24.64 -12.55
N ARG A 241 9.41 -24.12 -11.32
CA ARG A 241 8.15 -24.00 -10.59
C ARG A 241 7.78 -22.56 -10.25
N VAL A 242 8.69 -21.61 -10.47
CA VAL A 242 8.47 -20.18 -10.20
C VAL A 242 8.53 -19.40 -11.50
N VAL A 243 7.50 -18.62 -11.74
CA VAL A 243 7.38 -17.71 -12.90
C VAL A 243 7.45 -16.26 -12.40
N ILE A 244 8.41 -15.48 -12.88
CA ILE A 244 8.46 -14.03 -12.70
C ILE A 244 7.72 -13.40 -13.87
N ALA A 245 6.54 -12.82 -13.62
CA ALA A 245 5.64 -12.31 -14.64
C ALA A 245 5.67 -10.77 -14.78
N ASP A 246 6.74 -10.15 -14.29
CA ASP A 246 6.98 -8.70 -14.33
C ASP A 246 5.87 -7.86 -13.65
N PHE A 247 6.00 -6.54 -13.74
CA PHE A 247 4.97 -5.60 -13.29
C PHE A 247 3.74 -5.67 -14.19
N GLN A 248 2.57 -5.83 -13.58
CA GLN A 248 1.30 -5.83 -14.29
C GLN A 248 0.51 -4.57 -13.96
N ALA A 249 0.15 -3.78 -14.96
CA ALA A 249 -0.69 -2.60 -14.78
C ALA A 249 -2.09 -2.97 -14.28
N ASN A 250 -2.67 -4.07 -14.81
CA ASN A 250 -3.89 -4.71 -14.33
C ASN A 250 -3.55 -6.09 -13.73
N PRO A 251 -3.37 -6.22 -12.39
CA PRO A 251 -3.08 -7.50 -11.76
C PRO A 251 -4.34 -8.34 -11.49
N TYR A 252 -5.53 -7.78 -11.63
CA TYR A 252 -6.78 -8.42 -11.21
C TYR A 252 -7.14 -9.70 -11.97
N PRO A 253 -6.90 -9.84 -13.29
CA PRO A 253 -7.10 -11.11 -13.98
C PRO A 253 -6.17 -12.21 -13.45
N TRP A 254 -4.94 -11.85 -13.02
CA TRP A 254 -4.02 -12.78 -12.37
C TRP A 254 -4.52 -13.19 -10.98
N MET A 255 -5.08 -12.24 -10.22
CA MET A 255 -5.68 -12.56 -8.92
C MET A 255 -6.89 -13.48 -9.09
N ALA A 256 -7.82 -13.13 -9.97
CA ALA A 256 -9.03 -13.93 -10.20
C ALA A 256 -8.75 -15.38 -10.66
N GLY A 257 -7.65 -15.57 -11.39
CA GLY A 257 -7.25 -16.90 -11.87
C GLY A 257 -6.36 -17.69 -10.92
N ALA A 258 -5.90 -17.11 -9.82
CA ALA A 258 -5.07 -17.79 -8.84
C ALA A 258 -5.90 -18.70 -7.91
N ASP A 259 -5.33 -19.84 -7.54
CA ASP A 259 -5.92 -20.71 -6.51
C ASP A 259 -5.77 -20.08 -5.12
N LEU A 260 -4.67 -19.36 -4.92
CA LEU A 260 -4.30 -18.73 -3.64
C LEU A 260 -3.42 -17.51 -3.88
N LEU A 261 -3.65 -16.42 -3.15
CA LEU A 261 -2.69 -15.33 -3.03
C LEU A 261 -1.98 -15.42 -1.67
N VAL A 262 -0.64 -15.29 -1.68
CA VAL A 262 0.18 -15.33 -0.47
C VAL A 262 0.86 -13.98 -0.26
N LEU A 263 0.69 -13.42 0.95
CA LEU A 263 1.44 -12.26 1.44
C LEU A 263 2.34 -12.72 2.60
N CYS A 264 3.63 -12.42 2.53
CA CYS A 264 4.61 -12.87 3.53
C CYS A 264 5.43 -11.71 4.12
N SER A 265 4.88 -10.51 4.09
CA SER A 265 5.55 -9.28 4.52
C SER A 265 5.91 -9.28 6.01
N ASP A 266 6.99 -8.58 6.36
CA ASP A 266 7.37 -8.32 7.78
C ASP A 266 6.54 -7.19 8.41
N HIS A 267 6.04 -6.26 7.62
CA HIS A 267 5.17 -5.16 8.04
C HIS A 267 4.45 -4.56 6.83
N GLU A 268 3.30 -3.98 7.07
CA GLU A 268 2.48 -3.27 6.08
C GLU A 268 1.93 -1.96 6.70
N GLY A 269 1.16 -1.22 5.94
CA GLY A 269 0.24 -0.22 6.48
C GLY A 269 -1.19 -0.73 6.37
N LEU A 270 -1.65 -0.89 5.13
CA LEU A 270 -2.85 -1.63 4.74
C LEU A 270 -2.49 -2.42 3.48
N PRO A 271 -2.41 -3.75 3.52
CA PRO A 271 -2.01 -4.56 2.38
C PRO A 271 -3.11 -4.65 1.32
N ASN A 272 -3.13 -3.69 0.41
CA ASN A 272 -4.13 -3.58 -0.66
C ASN A 272 -4.33 -4.90 -1.41
N VAL A 273 -3.26 -5.67 -1.62
CA VAL A 273 -3.29 -6.93 -2.37
C VAL A 273 -4.19 -7.99 -1.74
N LEU A 274 -4.36 -8.01 -0.40
CA LEU A 274 -5.29 -8.91 0.27
C LEU A 274 -6.73 -8.52 -0.02
N ILE A 275 -7.05 -7.23 0.06
CA ILE A 275 -8.37 -6.68 -0.25
C ILE A 275 -8.70 -6.92 -1.74
N GLU A 276 -7.75 -6.63 -2.62
CA GLU A 276 -7.89 -6.80 -4.06
C GLU A 276 -8.11 -8.29 -4.43
N ALA A 277 -7.35 -9.22 -3.82
CA ALA A 277 -7.51 -10.65 -4.05
C ALA A 277 -8.86 -11.19 -3.56
N LEU A 278 -9.28 -10.80 -2.35
CA LEU A 278 -10.59 -11.17 -1.82
C LEU A 278 -11.73 -10.63 -2.70
N ALA A 279 -11.59 -9.39 -3.22
CA ALA A 279 -12.56 -8.80 -4.14
C ALA A 279 -12.65 -9.55 -5.49
N CYS A 280 -11.54 -10.19 -5.91
CA CYS A 280 -11.49 -11.08 -7.08
C CYS A 280 -11.98 -12.51 -6.77
N GLY A 281 -12.37 -12.83 -5.56
CA GLY A 281 -12.81 -14.18 -5.15
C GLY A 281 -11.68 -15.18 -4.94
N THR A 282 -10.47 -14.70 -4.69
CA THR A 282 -9.26 -15.49 -4.48
C THR A 282 -9.03 -15.72 -2.99
N ARG A 283 -8.70 -16.95 -2.59
CA ARG A 283 -8.25 -17.28 -1.23
C ARG A 283 -6.98 -16.51 -0.91
N VAL A 284 -6.77 -16.18 0.36
CA VAL A 284 -5.57 -15.49 0.81
C VAL A 284 -4.95 -16.17 2.02
N VAL A 285 -3.63 -16.17 2.07
CA VAL A 285 -2.82 -16.51 3.25
C VAL A 285 -1.84 -15.37 3.47
N SER A 286 -1.67 -14.95 4.70
CA SER A 286 -0.81 -13.82 5.04
C SER A 286 -0.03 -14.07 6.33
N THR A 287 1.20 -13.57 6.39
CA THR A 287 1.82 -13.32 7.69
C THR A 287 0.98 -12.33 8.48
N ASP A 288 0.83 -12.57 9.78
CA ASP A 288 0.19 -11.65 10.71
C ASP A 288 1.19 -10.57 11.14
N CYS A 289 1.65 -9.82 10.16
CA CYS A 289 2.61 -8.76 10.38
C CYS A 289 1.94 -7.49 10.93
N PRO A 290 2.69 -6.59 11.59
CA PRO A 290 2.16 -5.32 12.06
C PRO A 290 1.44 -4.55 10.96
N SER A 291 0.24 -4.10 11.32
CA SER A 291 -0.70 -3.27 10.57
C SER A 291 -1.31 -3.90 9.31
N GLY A 292 -2.61 -4.07 9.35
CA GLY A 292 -3.46 -4.38 8.21
C GLY A 292 -3.89 -5.84 8.04
N PRO A 293 -3.02 -6.88 8.00
CA PRO A 293 -3.50 -8.24 7.70
C PRO A 293 -4.60 -8.72 8.64
N ARG A 294 -4.41 -8.58 9.96
CA ARG A 294 -5.40 -8.98 10.97
C ARG A 294 -6.68 -8.13 10.93
N GLU A 295 -6.59 -6.90 10.46
CA GLU A 295 -7.77 -6.02 10.31
C GLU A 295 -8.64 -6.46 9.11
N ILE A 296 -8.00 -6.98 8.05
CA ILE A 296 -8.67 -7.46 6.84
C ILE A 296 -9.17 -8.88 7.05
N LEU A 297 -8.34 -9.74 7.64
CA LEU A 297 -8.59 -11.17 7.82
C LEU A 297 -9.12 -11.44 9.25
N GLY A 298 -10.27 -10.84 9.58
CA GLY A 298 -10.97 -11.09 10.84
C GLY A 298 -11.88 -12.31 10.80
N GLY A 299 -12.36 -12.75 11.98
CA GLY A 299 -13.31 -13.86 12.07
C GLY A 299 -12.77 -15.15 11.45
N GLU A 300 -13.56 -15.80 10.61
CA GLU A 300 -13.18 -17.06 9.94
C GLU A 300 -12.04 -16.88 8.95
N LEU A 301 -11.82 -15.69 8.37
CA LEU A 301 -10.70 -15.43 7.48
C LEU A 301 -9.34 -15.42 8.23
N ALA A 302 -9.36 -15.31 9.56
CA ALA A 302 -8.14 -15.34 10.38
C ALA A 302 -7.40 -16.69 10.31
N GLN A 303 -8.05 -17.75 9.84
CA GLN A 303 -7.39 -19.04 9.56
C GLN A 303 -6.26 -18.91 8.50
N GLY A 304 -6.31 -17.88 7.67
CA GLY A 304 -5.26 -17.55 6.71
C GLY A 304 -4.08 -16.76 7.30
N LEU A 305 -4.09 -16.42 8.60
CA LEU A 305 -3.00 -15.69 9.25
C LEU A 305 -1.99 -16.63 9.90
N VAL A 306 -0.71 -16.38 9.66
CA VAL A 306 0.40 -17.16 10.24
C VAL A 306 1.42 -16.24 10.89
N PRO A 307 2.20 -16.73 11.89
CA PRO A 307 3.28 -15.94 12.47
C PRO A 307 4.29 -15.44 11.43
N CYS A 308 4.85 -14.27 11.64
CA CYS A 308 5.98 -13.78 10.84
C CYS A 308 7.21 -14.68 11.02
N ASN A 309 8.04 -14.77 9.98
CA ASN A 309 9.30 -15.52 9.98
C ASN A 309 9.17 -17.05 10.18
N ASP A 310 7.99 -17.62 9.98
CA ASP A 310 7.73 -19.05 10.10
C ASP A 310 7.35 -19.65 8.73
N ALA A 311 8.35 -20.22 8.05
CA ALA A 311 8.15 -20.86 6.75
C ALA A 311 7.30 -22.15 6.86
N ASN A 312 7.40 -22.89 7.99
CA ASN A 312 6.61 -24.09 8.20
C ASN A 312 5.13 -23.75 8.39
N ALA A 313 4.80 -22.75 9.23
CA ALA A 313 3.43 -22.31 9.41
C ALA A 313 2.85 -21.78 8.09
N LEU A 314 3.63 -21.00 7.31
CA LEU A 314 3.20 -20.51 6.00
C LEU A 314 2.94 -21.67 5.02
N ALA A 315 3.81 -22.67 4.96
CA ALA A 315 3.63 -23.85 4.12
C ALA A 315 2.38 -24.67 4.51
N GLN A 316 2.15 -24.84 5.81
CA GLN A 316 0.96 -25.53 6.33
C GLN A 316 -0.33 -24.77 5.99
N ALA A 317 -0.34 -23.44 6.16
CA ALA A 317 -1.47 -22.61 5.83
C ALA A 317 -1.79 -22.61 4.33
N MET A 318 -0.76 -22.60 3.47
CA MET A 318 -0.93 -22.73 2.01
C MET A 318 -1.63 -24.06 1.66
N ARG A 319 -1.19 -25.19 2.23
CA ARG A 319 -1.83 -26.50 2.03
C ARG A 319 -3.26 -26.53 2.53
N ALA A 320 -3.49 -26.02 3.75
CA ALA A 320 -4.82 -25.99 4.36
C ALA A 320 -5.79 -25.12 3.55
N ALA A 321 -5.35 -23.93 3.12
CA ALA A 321 -6.16 -23.03 2.31
C ALA A 321 -6.56 -23.63 0.96
N LEU A 322 -5.68 -24.39 0.32
CA LEU A 322 -5.96 -25.06 -0.96
C LEU A 322 -6.88 -26.29 -0.80
N ALA A 323 -6.81 -26.99 0.33
CA ALA A 323 -7.67 -28.13 0.64
C ALA A 323 -9.08 -27.71 1.09
N ALA A 324 -9.22 -26.54 1.70
CA ALA A 324 -10.50 -26.03 2.18
C ALA A 324 -11.40 -25.50 1.03
N PRO A 325 -12.71 -25.39 1.21
CA PRO A 325 -13.58 -24.64 0.29
C PRO A 325 -13.21 -23.16 0.25
N LYS A 326 -13.59 -22.46 -0.82
CA LYS A 326 -13.45 -20.98 -0.84
C LYS A 326 -14.29 -20.37 0.29
N PRO A 327 -13.82 -19.25 0.90
CA PRO A 327 -14.64 -18.50 1.85
C PRO A 327 -16.02 -18.16 1.26
N ALA A 328 -17.05 -18.20 2.09
CA ALA A 328 -18.39 -17.83 1.68
C ALA A 328 -18.44 -16.37 1.20
N ALA A 329 -19.23 -16.12 0.16
CA ALA A 329 -19.25 -14.80 -0.49
C ALA A 329 -19.72 -13.68 0.45
N ASP A 330 -20.68 -13.96 1.30
CA ASP A 330 -21.21 -13.04 2.32
C ASP A 330 -20.17 -12.67 3.38
N LEU A 331 -19.36 -13.65 3.81
CA LEU A 331 -18.20 -13.41 4.68
C LEU A 331 -17.20 -12.46 4.06
N VAL A 332 -16.84 -12.69 2.78
CA VAL A 332 -15.91 -11.82 2.04
C VAL A 332 -16.50 -10.42 1.86
N VAL A 333 -17.78 -10.31 1.49
CA VAL A 333 -18.45 -9.01 1.35
C VAL A 333 -18.45 -8.24 2.66
N SER A 334 -18.77 -8.91 3.78
CA SER A 334 -18.75 -8.30 5.12
C SER A 334 -17.34 -7.81 5.50
N ALA A 335 -16.31 -8.62 5.27
CA ALA A 335 -14.91 -8.26 5.56
C ALA A 335 -14.41 -7.09 4.71
N LEU A 336 -14.89 -6.96 3.47
CA LEU A 336 -14.50 -5.89 2.55
C LEU A 336 -15.29 -4.59 2.72
N ALA A 337 -16.45 -4.60 3.34
CA ALA A 337 -17.33 -3.44 3.46
C ALA A 337 -16.62 -2.17 4.00
N PRO A 338 -15.76 -2.25 5.05
CA PRO A 338 -15.07 -1.06 5.57
C PRO A 338 -14.09 -0.41 4.58
N TYR A 339 -13.69 -1.12 3.52
CA TYR A 339 -12.70 -0.68 2.55
C TYR A 339 -13.31 -0.12 1.26
N GLY A 340 -14.63 0.00 1.18
CA GLY A 340 -15.33 0.59 0.05
C GLY A 340 -14.87 2.04 -0.21
N ALA A 341 -15.03 2.51 -1.46
CA ALA A 341 -14.63 3.85 -1.83
C ALA A 341 -15.45 4.92 -1.12
N GLU A 342 -16.76 4.71 -0.98
CA GLU A 342 -17.67 5.72 -0.43
C GLU A 342 -17.32 6.12 1.02
N PRO A 343 -17.18 5.21 2.01
CA PRO A 343 -16.83 5.58 3.38
C PRO A 343 -15.50 6.35 3.48
N ALA A 344 -14.50 5.95 2.67
CA ALA A 344 -13.21 6.63 2.68
C ALA A 344 -13.30 8.05 2.12
N LEU A 345 -14.06 8.25 1.03
CA LEU A 345 -14.24 9.58 0.43
C LEU A 345 -15.07 10.49 1.32
N ASP A 346 -16.14 9.98 1.97
CA ASP A 346 -16.94 10.73 2.96
C ASP A 346 -16.06 11.23 4.11
N ALA A 347 -15.14 10.38 4.61
CA ALA A 347 -14.22 10.77 5.67
C ALA A 347 -13.23 11.86 5.22
N TRP A 348 -12.73 11.83 3.99
CA TRP A 348 -11.88 12.89 3.45
C TRP A 348 -12.64 14.21 3.27
N GLU A 349 -13.90 14.17 2.84
CA GLU A 349 -14.77 15.32 2.75
C GLU A 349 -15.04 15.92 4.14
N ALA A 350 -15.29 15.08 5.15
CA ALA A 350 -15.49 15.53 6.53
C ALA A 350 -14.26 16.25 7.09
N ILE A 351 -13.03 15.74 6.86
CA ILE A 351 -11.78 16.41 7.25
C ILE A 351 -11.66 17.77 6.54
N ALA A 352 -12.01 17.85 5.26
CA ALA A 352 -11.92 19.08 4.51
C ALA A 352 -13.01 20.10 4.92
N ALA A 353 -14.16 19.67 5.42
CA ALA A 353 -15.25 20.52 5.89
C ALA A 353 -15.05 21.01 7.34
N ALA A 354 -14.34 20.29 8.19
CA ALA A 354 -14.04 20.68 9.56
C ALA A 354 -13.29 22.03 9.57
N LYS A 355 -13.74 23.00 10.42
CA LYS A 355 -13.17 24.36 10.50
C LYS A 355 -11.89 24.40 11.31
#